data_86f09b7cdbee5dbafdf98135312f94bb
#
_entry.id   86f09b7cdbee5dbafdf98135312f94bb
#
_cell.length_a   1.000
_cell.length_b   1.000
_cell.length_c   1.000
_cell.angle_alpha   90.00
_cell.angle_beta   90.00
_cell.angle_gamma   90.00
#
_symmetry.space_group_name_H-M   'P 1'
#
loop_
_entity.id
_entity.type
_entity.pdbx_description
1 polymer ?
#
loop_
_entity_poly.entity_id
_entity_poly.type
_entity_poly.pdbx_seq_one_letter_code
_entity_poly.pdbx_strand_id
1 'polypeptide(L)'
;MLKQTSVYTMTINVDKIAQEIISGLKATMSEKGRTATGQSNATLYSEYDEGNMVLSIMGADHWKFIEKGRPAGGEKPPYARILEWCIAKGIPQQAAWAIRTNIAKYGSPRQKDSTSIDQSKLGVVADTLKAVEPFILRELDKQVEASFEATIGKEWQSL
;
A
#
# COMPACT_ATOMS: atom_id res chain seq x y z
N MET A 1 -41.81 24.24 22.52
CA MET A 1 -41.56 23.39 21.36
C MET A 1 -40.05 23.22 21.21
N LEU A 2 -39.50 22.10 21.65
CA LEU A 2 -38.10 21.80 21.50
C LEU A 2 -37.85 21.38 20.03
N LYS A 3 -37.07 22.16 19.31
CA LYS A 3 -36.60 21.77 17.96
C LYS A 3 -35.72 20.52 18.12
N GLN A 4 -36.19 19.39 17.63
CA GLN A 4 -35.41 18.18 17.54
C GLN A 4 -34.30 18.44 16.51
N THR A 5 -33.08 18.65 16.97
CA THR A 5 -31.91 18.75 16.10
C THR A 5 -31.61 17.34 15.60
N SER A 6 -31.99 17.04 14.37
CA SER A 6 -31.64 15.78 13.74
C SER A 6 -30.13 15.79 13.44
N VAL A 7 -29.36 14.97 14.14
CA VAL A 7 -27.95 14.77 13.85
C VAL A 7 -27.85 13.77 12.69
N TYR A 8 -27.49 14.26 11.52
CA TYR A 8 -27.24 13.40 10.36
C TYR A 8 -25.81 12.87 10.41
N THR A 9 -25.67 11.57 10.54
CA THR A 9 -24.36 10.91 10.47
C THR A 9 -24.15 10.39 9.06
N MET A 10 -23.19 10.96 8.36
CA MET A 10 -22.74 10.46 7.06
C MET A 10 -21.89 9.21 7.28
N THR A 11 -22.32 8.08 6.74
CA THR A 11 -21.58 6.83 6.79
C THR A 11 -20.81 6.67 5.48
N ILE A 12 -19.48 6.76 5.55
CA ILE A 12 -18.60 6.53 4.39
C ILE A 12 -18.24 5.04 4.34
N ASN A 13 -18.54 4.39 3.23
CA ASN A 13 -18.08 3.02 2.98
C ASN A 13 -16.61 3.05 2.51
N VAL A 14 -15.71 2.79 3.43
CA VAL A 14 -14.26 2.82 3.18
C VAL A 14 -13.71 1.51 2.62
N ASP A 15 -14.45 0.41 2.69
CA ASP A 15 -13.95 -0.93 2.31
C ASP A 15 -13.56 -0.98 0.84
N LYS A 16 -14.36 -0.39 -0.02
CA LYS A 16 -14.09 -0.33 -1.46
C LYS A 16 -12.84 0.47 -1.78
N ILE A 17 -12.63 1.57 -1.07
CA ILE A 17 -11.43 2.40 -1.19
C ILE A 17 -10.20 1.64 -0.70
N ALA A 18 -10.31 0.96 0.45
CA ALA A 18 -9.24 0.13 1.01
C ALA A 18 -8.84 -1.00 0.06
N GLN A 19 -9.81 -1.70 -0.51
CA GLN A 19 -9.57 -2.77 -1.49
C GLN A 19 -8.86 -2.27 -2.74
N GLU A 20 -9.26 -1.11 -3.27
CA GLU A 20 -8.61 -0.51 -4.43
C GLU A 20 -7.16 -0.13 -4.14
N ILE A 21 -6.87 0.48 -2.99
CA ILE A 21 -5.50 0.82 -2.58
C ILE A 21 -4.66 -0.46 -2.44
N ILE A 22 -5.16 -1.50 -1.76
CA ILE A 22 -4.45 -2.76 -1.58
C ILE A 22 -4.19 -3.45 -2.92
N SER A 23 -5.17 -3.45 -3.81
CA SER A 23 -5.07 -4.00 -5.16
C SER A 23 -4.02 -3.25 -5.99
N GLY A 24 -4.05 -1.93 -5.94
CA GLY A 24 -3.07 -1.06 -6.58
C GLY A 24 -1.65 -1.29 -6.06
N LEU A 25 -1.46 -1.43 -4.74
CA LEU A 25 -0.15 -1.75 -4.14
C LEU A 25 0.41 -3.08 -4.69
N LYS A 26 -0.43 -4.12 -4.80
CA LYS A 26 -0.05 -5.41 -5.36
C LYS A 26 0.34 -5.31 -6.83
N ALA A 27 -0.44 -4.56 -7.61
CA ALA A 27 -0.19 -4.33 -9.03
C ALA A 27 1.13 -3.58 -9.24
N THR A 28 1.32 -2.43 -8.57
CA THR A 28 2.55 -1.62 -8.66
C THR A 28 3.79 -2.40 -8.22
N MET A 29 3.69 -3.24 -7.17
CA MET A 29 4.78 -4.14 -6.79
C MET A 29 5.15 -5.12 -7.89
N SER A 30 4.16 -5.68 -8.56
CA SER A 30 4.37 -6.63 -9.66
C SER A 30 5.03 -5.94 -10.85
N GLU A 31 4.52 -4.78 -11.27
CA GLU A 31 5.06 -3.97 -12.37
C GLU A 31 6.52 -3.57 -12.15
N LYS A 32 6.86 -3.18 -10.91
CA LYS A 32 8.25 -2.84 -10.53
C LYS A 32 9.14 -4.08 -10.31
N GLY A 33 8.62 -5.30 -10.53
CA GLY A 33 9.36 -6.55 -10.34
C GLY A 33 9.78 -6.80 -8.89
N ARG A 34 9.05 -6.25 -7.92
CA ARG A 34 9.34 -6.36 -6.47
C ARG A 34 8.70 -7.58 -5.82
N THR A 35 7.84 -8.30 -6.53
CA THR A 35 7.21 -9.53 -6.05
C THR A 35 8.13 -10.72 -6.28
N ALA A 36 8.40 -11.50 -5.24
CA ALA A 36 9.12 -12.78 -5.34
C ALA A 36 8.38 -13.91 -4.65
N THR A 37 8.26 -13.87 -3.31
CA THR A 37 7.61 -14.89 -2.50
C THR A 37 6.11 -14.62 -2.27
N GLY A 38 5.62 -13.44 -2.62
CA GLY A 38 4.25 -13.01 -2.35
C GLY A 38 3.97 -12.60 -0.90
N GLN A 39 4.89 -12.81 0.03
CA GLN A 39 4.69 -12.49 1.45
C GLN A 39 4.31 -11.03 1.71
N SER A 40 4.92 -10.08 1.00
CA SER A 40 4.58 -8.65 1.16
C SER A 40 3.11 -8.39 0.85
N ASN A 41 2.60 -9.01 -0.21
CA ASN A 41 1.20 -8.88 -0.61
C ASN A 41 0.23 -9.55 0.35
N ALA A 42 0.64 -10.67 0.95
CA ALA A 42 -0.18 -11.42 1.90
C ALA A 42 -0.33 -10.73 3.26
N THR A 43 0.57 -9.79 3.58
CA THR A 43 0.53 -9.04 4.86
C THR A 43 -0.26 -7.74 4.81
N LEU A 44 -0.79 -7.35 3.64
CA LEU A 44 -1.58 -6.13 3.51
C LEU A 44 -2.99 -6.32 4.02
N TYR A 45 -3.41 -5.45 4.92
CA TYR A 45 -4.77 -5.33 5.41
C TYR A 45 -5.12 -3.86 5.71
N SER A 46 -6.39 -3.58 5.91
CA SER A 46 -6.88 -2.25 6.23
C SER A 46 -7.53 -2.22 7.60
N GLU A 47 -7.39 -1.08 8.28
CA GLU A 47 -8.09 -0.74 9.53
C GLU A 47 -8.75 0.62 9.35
N TYR A 48 -9.99 0.77 9.82
CA TYR A 48 -10.70 2.04 9.79
C TYR A 48 -11.11 2.46 11.19
N ASP A 49 -10.68 3.65 11.58
CA ASP A 49 -11.10 4.32 12.81
C ASP A 49 -12.23 5.29 12.48
N GLU A 50 -13.46 4.89 12.78
CA GLU A 50 -14.66 5.71 12.54
C GLU A 50 -14.63 7.01 13.35
N GLY A 51 -14.09 6.98 14.59
CA GLY A 51 -14.06 8.14 15.48
C GLY A 51 -13.19 9.27 14.98
N ASN A 52 -12.08 8.94 14.34
CA ASN A 52 -11.14 9.88 13.74
C ASN A 52 -11.23 9.96 12.22
N MET A 53 -12.10 9.16 11.59
CA MET A 53 -12.25 9.04 10.14
C MET A 53 -10.92 8.73 9.41
N VAL A 54 -10.12 7.83 9.99
CA VAL A 54 -8.79 7.47 9.48
C VAL A 54 -8.82 6.06 8.91
N LEU A 55 -8.57 5.93 7.62
CA LEU A 55 -8.30 4.65 6.96
C LEU A 55 -6.79 4.39 6.95
N SER A 56 -6.37 3.31 7.61
CA SER A 56 -4.97 2.88 7.65
C SER A 56 -4.79 1.61 6.82
N ILE A 57 -3.78 1.61 5.94
CA ILE A 57 -3.34 0.40 5.24
C ILE A 57 -2.10 -0.11 5.93
N MET A 58 -2.19 -1.30 6.49
CA MET A 58 -1.16 -1.93 7.29
C MET A 58 -0.43 -3.01 6.48
N GLY A 59 0.82 -3.22 6.82
CA GLY A 59 1.66 -4.24 6.19
C GLY A 59 2.88 -4.58 7.05
N ALA A 60 3.64 -5.60 6.67
CA ALA A 60 4.84 -5.99 7.40
C ALA A 60 5.94 -4.92 7.35
N ASP A 61 6.81 -4.87 8.36
CA ASP A 61 7.88 -3.87 8.53
C ASP A 61 8.80 -3.69 7.32
N HIS A 62 8.90 -4.70 6.46
CA HIS A 62 9.76 -4.62 5.28
C HIS A 62 9.22 -3.68 4.18
N TRP A 63 7.97 -3.20 4.28
CA TRP A 63 7.40 -2.23 3.35
C TRP A 63 8.20 -0.94 3.26
N LYS A 64 8.87 -0.53 4.35
CA LYS A 64 9.81 0.60 4.33
C LYS A 64 10.95 0.43 3.33
N PHE A 65 11.41 -0.80 3.11
CA PHE A 65 12.46 -1.11 2.13
C PHE A 65 11.91 -1.26 0.71
N ILE A 66 10.64 -1.56 0.57
CA ILE A 66 9.95 -1.57 -0.72
C ILE A 66 9.81 -0.13 -1.21
N GLU A 67 9.43 0.78 -0.34
CA GLU A 67 9.23 2.20 -0.64
C GLU A 67 10.56 2.94 -0.87
N LYS A 68 11.47 2.86 0.08
CA LYS A 68 12.68 3.70 0.12
C LYS A 68 13.95 2.97 -0.30
N GLY A 69 13.89 1.66 -0.50
CA GLY A 69 15.09 0.84 -0.67
C GLY A 69 15.82 0.59 0.66
N ARG A 70 16.82 -0.24 0.58
CA ARG A 70 17.75 -0.49 1.69
C ARG A 70 19.04 0.30 1.43
N PRO A 71 19.48 1.15 2.36
CA PRO A 71 20.69 1.96 2.17
C PRO A 71 21.95 1.10 2.16
N ALA A 72 22.99 1.60 1.55
CA ALA A 72 24.34 1.03 1.60
C ALA A 72 24.93 1.18 3.01
N GLY A 73 25.81 0.24 3.40
CA GLY A 73 26.46 0.25 4.72
C GLY A 73 25.56 -0.21 5.86
N GLY A 74 24.37 -0.67 5.57
CA GLY A 74 23.42 -1.14 6.59
C GLY A 74 23.67 -2.58 7.03
N GLU A 75 22.88 -3.03 8.00
CA GLU A 75 22.91 -4.41 8.50
C GLU A 75 22.60 -5.42 7.38
N LYS A 76 23.28 -6.57 7.41
CA LYS A 76 23.02 -7.65 6.47
C LYS A 76 21.60 -8.20 6.67
N PRO A 77 20.81 -8.34 5.60
CA PRO A 77 19.49 -8.98 5.72
C PRO A 77 19.63 -10.43 6.23
N PRO A 78 18.60 -10.98 6.90
CA PRO A 78 18.62 -12.38 7.35
C PRO A 78 18.90 -13.34 6.19
N TYR A 79 19.83 -14.28 6.40
CA TYR A 79 20.24 -15.22 5.35
C TYR A 79 19.07 -16.06 4.81
N ALA A 80 18.23 -16.55 5.70
CA ALA A 80 17.06 -17.35 5.32
C ALA A 80 16.14 -16.62 4.33
N ARG A 81 15.92 -15.32 4.52
CA ARG A 81 15.09 -14.51 3.63
C ARG A 81 15.70 -14.32 2.24
N ILE A 82 17.03 -14.19 2.17
CA ILE A 82 17.73 -14.11 0.87
C ILE A 82 17.71 -15.48 0.17
N LEU A 83 17.85 -16.56 0.92
CA LEU A 83 17.75 -17.92 0.40
C LEU A 83 16.36 -18.20 -0.19
N GLU A 84 15.29 -17.90 0.56
CA GLU A 84 13.90 -18.00 0.08
C GLU A 84 13.69 -17.19 -1.20
N TRP A 85 14.22 -15.97 -1.24
CA TRP A 85 14.15 -15.12 -2.42
C TRP A 85 14.93 -15.71 -3.61
N CYS A 86 16.12 -16.27 -3.41
CA CYS A 86 16.88 -16.96 -4.46
C CYS A 86 16.07 -18.13 -5.04
N ILE A 87 15.47 -18.97 -4.18
CA ILE A 87 14.63 -20.08 -4.61
C ILE A 87 13.47 -19.59 -5.46
N ALA A 88 12.74 -18.57 -4.98
CA ALA A 88 11.59 -18.01 -5.68
C ALA A 88 11.94 -17.38 -7.04
N LYS A 89 13.19 -16.91 -7.21
CA LYS A 89 13.69 -16.31 -8.46
C LYS A 89 14.46 -17.28 -9.36
N GLY A 90 14.59 -18.55 -8.97
CA GLY A 90 15.40 -19.53 -9.70
C GLY A 90 16.91 -19.22 -9.69
N ILE A 91 17.40 -18.50 -8.68
CA ILE A 91 18.80 -18.16 -8.51
C ILE A 91 19.48 -19.28 -7.70
N PRO A 92 20.70 -19.72 -8.08
CA PRO A 92 21.44 -20.72 -7.31
C PRO A 92 21.58 -20.33 -5.84
N GLN A 93 21.24 -21.27 -4.94
CA GLN A 93 21.22 -20.99 -3.49
C GLN A 93 22.58 -20.55 -2.93
N GLN A 94 23.68 -21.01 -3.53
CA GLN A 94 25.05 -20.62 -3.18
C GLN A 94 25.28 -19.11 -3.35
N ALA A 95 24.53 -18.45 -4.24
CA ALA A 95 24.61 -17.02 -4.45
C ALA A 95 24.02 -16.19 -3.28
N ALA A 96 23.20 -16.80 -2.42
CA ALA A 96 22.50 -16.09 -1.34
C ALA A 96 23.48 -15.36 -0.40
N TRP A 97 24.62 -15.95 -0.09
CA TRP A 97 25.61 -15.33 0.78
C TRP A 97 26.24 -14.08 0.15
N ALA A 98 26.62 -14.17 -1.12
CA ALA A 98 27.19 -13.05 -1.87
C ALA A 98 26.16 -11.93 -2.05
N ILE A 99 24.91 -12.28 -2.40
CA ILE A 99 23.80 -11.32 -2.56
C ILE A 99 23.55 -10.59 -1.25
N ARG A 100 23.44 -11.30 -0.12
CA ARG A 100 23.27 -10.73 1.21
C ARG A 100 24.37 -9.71 1.55
N THR A 101 25.62 -10.07 1.26
CA THR A 101 26.78 -9.21 1.52
C THR A 101 26.77 -7.97 0.61
N ASN A 102 26.42 -8.14 -0.67
CA ASN A 102 26.29 -7.03 -1.60
C ASN A 102 25.16 -6.08 -1.24
N ILE A 103 24.00 -6.58 -0.76
CA ILE A 103 22.91 -5.76 -0.25
C ILE A 103 23.38 -4.88 0.90
N ALA A 104 24.11 -5.43 1.86
CA ALA A 104 24.64 -4.64 2.97
C ALA A 104 25.65 -3.59 2.50
N LYS A 105 26.52 -3.95 1.56
CA LYS A 105 27.59 -3.06 1.08
C LYS A 105 27.09 -1.94 0.17
N TYR A 106 26.16 -2.24 -0.73
CA TYR A 106 25.76 -1.32 -1.81
C TYR A 106 24.29 -0.91 -1.76
N GLY A 107 23.50 -1.44 -0.84
CA GLY A 107 22.05 -1.21 -0.78
C GLY A 107 21.24 -2.07 -1.77
N SER A 108 19.92 -1.81 -1.83
CA SER A 108 18.98 -2.56 -2.70
C SER A 108 17.69 -1.75 -2.94
N PRO A 109 17.05 -1.80 -4.11
CA PRO A 109 17.48 -2.50 -5.33
C PRO A 109 18.63 -1.77 -6.05
N ARG A 110 19.40 -2.49 -6.84
CA ARG A 110 20.50 -1.90 -7.63
C ARG A 110 20.15 -1.89 -9.11
N GLN A 111 20.69 -0.90 -9.82
CA GLN A 111 20.71 -0.91 -11.29
C GLN A 111 21.58 -2.08 -11.78
N LYS A 112 21.25 -2.61 -12.94
CA LYS A 112 22.06 -3.64 -13.58
C LYS A 112 23.46 -3.09 -13.81
N ASP A 113 24.48 -3.91 -13.48
CA ASP A 113 25.89 -3.59 -13.69
C ASP A 113 26.41 -2.29 -13.03
N SER A 114 25.69 -1.81 -11.97
CA SER A 114 26.04 -0.60 -11.24
C SER A 114 25.98 -0.83 -9.72
N THR A 115 26.66 0.05 -8.97
CA THR A 115 26.51 0.16 -7.51
C THR A 115 25.41 1.11 -7.08
N SER A 116 24.79 1.81 -8.03
CA SER A 116 23.73 2.79 -7.76
C SER A 116 22.40 2.09 -7.48
N ILE A 117 21.57 2.73 -6.63
CA ILE A 117 20.19 2.28 -6.35
C ILE A 117 19.33 2.49 -7.60
N ASP A 118 18.53 1.49 -7.91
CA ASP A 118 17.53 1.56 -8.98
C ASP A 118 16.28 2.28 -8.50
N GLN A 119 16.21 3.57 -8.75
CA GLN A 119 15.11 4.44 -8.35
C GLN A 119 13.78 4.03 -8.98
N SER A 120 13.79 3.43 -10.18
CA SER A 120 12.57 2.99 -10.87
C SER A 120 11.81 1.90 -10.11
N LYS A 121 12.48 1.19 -9.22
CA LYS A 121 11.92 0.12 -8.39
C LYS A 121 11.47 0.58 -6.99
N LEU A 122 11.63 1.84 -6.69
CA LEU A 122 11.19 2.45 -5.43
C LEU A 122 9.84 3.16 -5.58
N GLY A 123 9.32 3.71 -4.48
CA GLY A 123 8.12 4.55 -4.50
C GLY A 123 6.84 3.76 -4.83
N VAL A 124 6.72 2.51 -4.40
CA VAL A 124 5.54 1.69 -4.67
C VAL A 124 4.28 2.32 -4.08
N VAL A 125 4.36 2.82 -2.85
CA VAL A 125 3.22 3.45 -2.17
C VAL A 125 2.86 4.77 -2.86
N ALA A 126 3.86 5.62 -3.12
CA ALA A 126 3.65 6.92 -3.75
C ALA A 126 3.03 6.79 -5.15
N ASP A 127 3.55 5.89 -5.98
CA ASP A 127 3.03 5.66 -7.33
C ASP A 127 1.63 5.06 -7.31
N THR A 128 1.36 4.13 -6.37
CA THR A 128 0.02 3.56 -6.19
C THR A 128 -0.98 4.63 -5.78
N LEU A 129 -0.68 5.44 -4.76
CA LEU A 129 -1.60 6.49 -4.30
C LEU A 129 -1.94 7.46 -5.43
N LYS A 130 -0.94 7.86 -6.21
CA LYS A 130 -1.17 8.72 -7.39
C LYS A 130 -2.07 8.05 -8.44
N ALA A 131 -1.94 6.74 -8.64
CA ALA A 131 -2.74 6.00 -9.62
C ALA A 131 -4.19 5.81 -9.16
N VAL A 132 -4.43 5.59 -7.85
CA VAL A 132 -5.78 5.34 -7.31
C VAL A 132 -6.50 6.61 -6.87
N GLU A 133 -5.83 7.75 -6.76
CA GLU A 133 -6.42 9.03 -6.34
C GLU A 133 -7.70 9.40 -7.12
N PRO A 134 -7.76 9.30 -8.46
CA PRO A 134 -8.98 9.63 -9.21
C PRO A 134 -10.16 8.70 -8.86
N PHE A 135 -9.87 7.44 -8.53
CA PHE A 135 -10.89 6.49 -8.09
C PHE A 135 -11.42 6.88 -6.70
N ILE A 136 -10.52 7.19 -5.76
CA ILE A 136 -10.86 7.58 -4.40
C ILE A 136 -11.77 8.81 -4.41
N LEU A 137 -11.37 9.87 -5.13
CA LEU A 137 -12.14 11.10 -5.23
C LEU A 137 -13.55 10.84 -5.79
N ARG A 138 -13.64 10.12 -6.90
CA ARG A 138 -14.93 9.77 -7.51
C ARG A 138 -15.83 8.93 -6.58
N GLU A 139 -15.24 8.02 -5.80
CA GLU A 139 -16.00 7.17 -4.88
C GLU A 139 -16.50 7.98 -3.68
N LEU A 140 -15.70 8.90 -3.17
CA LEU A 140 -16.12 9.83 -2.12
C LEU A 140 -17.23 10.77 -2.60
N ASP A 141 -17.10 11.37 -3.78
CA ASP A 141 -18.12 12.24 -4.36
C ASP A 141 -19.47 11.53 -4.45
N LYS A 142 -19.50 10.30 -4.99
CA LYS A 142 -20.72 9.49 -5.07
C LYS A 142 -21.37 9.25 -3.72
N GLN A 143 -20.56 8.98 -2.69
CA GLN A 143 -21.09 8.71 -1.34
C GLN A 143 -21.64 9.98 -0.70
N VAL A 144 -20.99 11.13 -0.93
CA VAL A 144 -21.49 12.44 -0.49
C VAL A 144 -22.81 12.77 -1.19
N GLU A 145 -22.90 12.64 -2.51
CA GLU A 145 -24.13 12.88 -3.27
C GLU A 145 -25.28 12.00 -2.77
N ALA A 146 -25.04 10.70 -2.64
CA ALA A 146 -26.06 9.76 -2.15
C ALA A 146 -26.55 10.09 -0.73
N SER A 147 -25.64 10.51 0.15
CA SER A 147 -25.98 10.93 1.51
C SER A 147 -26.82 12.22 1.53
N PHE A 148 -26.48 13.15 0.64
CA PHE A 148 -27.21 14.41 0.48
C PHE A 148 -28.62 14.19 -0.06
N GLU A 149 -28.77 13.40 -1.13
CA GLU A 149 -30.08 13.05 -1.70
C GLU A 149 -30.97 12.32 -0.70
N ALA A 150 -30.41 11.35 0.07
CA ALA A 150 -31.15 10.63 1.10
C ALA A 150 -31.63 11.56 2.24
N THR A 151 -30.89 12.61 2.54
CA THR A 151 -31.23 13.59 3.56
C THR A 151 -32.34 14.52 3.08
N ILE A 152 -32.20 15.12 1.92
CA ILE A 152 -33.19 16.03 1.32
C ILE A 152 -34.49 15.27 1.03
N GLY A 153 -34.39 14.06 0.44
CA GLY A 153 -35.57 13.27 0.11
C GLY A 153 -36.45 12.95 1.34
N LYS A 154 -35.84 12.75 2.50
CA LYS A 154 -36.60 12.55 3.76
C LYS A 154 -37.30 13.82 4.26
N GLU A 155 -36.65 14.96 4.14
CA GLU A 155 -37.27 16.23 4.59
C GLU A 155 -38.44 16.65 3.69
N TRP A 156 -38.34 16.45 2.35
CA TRP A 156 -39.44 16.75 1.43
C TRP A 156 -40.64 15.82 1.58
N GLN A 157 -40.48 14.59 2.04
CA GLN A 157 -41.59 13.67 2.31
C GLN A 157 -42.28 13.94 3.65
N SER A 158 -41.69 14.76 4.54
CA SER A 158 -42.21 15.12 5.83
C SER A 158 -42.98 16.46 5.85
N LEU A 159 -43.03 17.17 4.74
CA LEU A 159 -43.81 18.41 4.51
C LEU A 159 -45.15 18.12 3.83
#